data_2757afa072535694bd70b66a429ae889
#
_entry.id   2757afa072535694bd70b66a429ae889
#
_cell.length_a   1.000
_cell.length_b   1.000
_cell.length_c   1.000
_cell.angle_alpha   90.00
_cell.angle_beta   90.00
_cell.angle_gamma   90.00
#
_symmetry.space_group_name_H-M   'P 1'
#
loop_
_entity.id
_entity.type
_entity.pdbx_description
1 polymer ?
#
loop_
_entity_poly.entity_id
_entity_poly.type
_entity_poly.pdbx_seq_one_letter_code
_entity_poly.pdbx_strand_id
1 'polypeptide(L)'
;DTLIIGAGAAGLMAAIQCAQRGQSVTLLEKMDRPGRKLLITGKGRCNVTNCCTIEEFMPNVLSNPRFLYSCLNALNPYEVMGFFEECGVPLKVERGERVFPVSDRSADIVQALVDKARQLSCRLIYGCADALLIGEERVEGVSLTDGQKLYAHSVIVATGGKSYPATGSTGDGY
;
A
#
# COMPACT_ATOMS: atom_id res chain seq x y z
N ASP A 1 -2.21 -17.51 -6.66
CA ASP A 1 -1.17 -16.75 -5.97
C ASP A 1 -0.98 -15.37 -6.61
N THR A 2 -0.59 -14.42 -5.81
CA THR A 2 -0.40 -13.02 -6.21
C THR A 2 0.97 -12.53 -5.76
N LEU A 3 1.73 -11.96 -6.68
CA LEU A 3 2.99 -11.25 -6.41
C LEU A 3 2.73 -9.74 -6.45
N ILE A 4 3.15 -9.01 -5.41
CA ILE A 4 2.98 -7.57 -5.30
C ILE A 4 4.35 -6.91 -5.24
N ILE A 5 4.64 -5.99 -6.15
CA ILE A 5 5.92 -5.27 -6.24
C ILE A 5 5.78 -3.95 -5.51
N GLY A 6 6.47 -3.83 -4.38
CA GLY A 6 6.48 -2.66 -3.49
C GLY A 6 5.62 -2.84 -2.25
N ALA A 7 6.24 -2.77 -1.07
CA ALA A 7 5.58 -2.85 0.24
C ALA A 7 5.32 -1.46 0.84
N GLY A 8 4.87 -0.53 0.02
CA GLY A 8 4.30 0.76 0.45
C GLY A 8 2.85 0.64 0.91
N ALA A 9 2.16 1.76 1.10
CA ALA A 9 0.75 1.79 1.53
C ALA A 9 -0.15 0.96 0.60
N ALA A 10 -0.02 1.18 -0.71
CA ALA A 10 -0.84 0.48 -1.71
C ALA A 10 -0.55 -1.03 -1.74
N GLY A 11 0.74 -1.42 -1.75
CA GLY A 11 1.12 -2.83 -1.80
C GLY A 11 0.75 -3.60 -0.53
N LEU A 12 0.95 -3.02 0.66
CA LEU A 12 0.54 -3.64 1.92
C LEU A 12 -0.98 -3.82 2.00
N MET A 13 -1.76 -2.79 1.62
CA MET A 13 -3.21 -2.91 1.60
C MET A 13 -3.69 -3.92 0.55
N ALA A 14 -3.10 -3.93 -0.65
CA ALA A 14 -3.40 -4.94 -1.67
C ALA A 14 -3.11 -6.36 -1.18
N ALA A 15 -1.97 -6.56 -0.49
CA ALA A 15 -1.61 -7.84 0.10
C ALA A 15 -2.65 -8.32 1.11
N ILE A 16 -3.06 -7.45 2.02
CA ILE A 16 -4.08 -7.74 3.03
C ILE A 16 -5.39 -8.14 2.34
N GLN A 17 -5.82 -7.36 1.36
CA GLN A 17 -7.06 -7.60 0.64
C GLN A 17 -7.04 -8.90 -0.19
N CYS A 18 -5.94 -9.23 -0.84
CA CYS A 18 -5.78 -10.49 -1.57
C CYS A 18 -5.78 -11.69 -0.60
N ALA A 19 -5.04 -11.59 0.50
CA ALA A 19 -4.95 -12.67 1.49
C ALA A 19 -6.28 -12.91 2.21
N GLN A 20 -7.05 -11.87 2.54
CA GLN A 20 -8.40 -12.00 3.08
C GLN A 20 -9.37 -12.73 2.14
N ARG A 21 -9.10 -12.70 0.83
CA ARG A 21 -9.84 -13.45 -0.20
C ARG A 21 -9.29 -14.86 -0.45
N GLY A 22 -8.40 -15.35 0.42
CA GLY A 22 -7.85 -16.70 0.35
C GLY A 22 -6.72 -16.89 -0.66
N GLN A 23 -6.15 -15.82 -1.20
CA GLN A 23 -5.01 -15.91 -2.10
C GLN A 23 -3.70 -16.06 -1.31
N SER A 24 -2.77 -16.86 -1.82
CA SER A 24 -1.39 -16.80 -1.33
C SER A 24 -0.70 -15.56 -1.89
N VAL A 25 -0.04 -14.79 -1.02
CA VAL A 25 0.52 -13.49 -1.39
C VAL A 25 2.00 -13.43 -1.07
N THR A 26 2.78 -13.00 -2.08
CA THR A 26 4.18 -12.61 -1.91
C THR A 26 4.32 -11.11 -2.15
N LEU A 27 4.87 -10.39 -1.18
CA LEU A 27 5.25 -8.98 -1.26
C LEU A 27 6.74 -8.87 -1.52
N LEU A 28 7.13 -8.15 -2.57
CA LEU A 28 8.52 -7.83 -2.89
C LEU A 28 8.82 -6.38 -2.54
N GLU A 29 9.84 -6.14 -1.72
CA GLU A 29 10.27 -4.79 -1.31
C GLU A 29 11.77 -4.60 -1.60
N LYS A 30 12.11 -3.52 -2.31
CA LYS A 30 13.50 -3.21 -2.66
C LYS A 30 14.29 -2.52 -1.54
N MET A 31 13.59 -1.88 -0.61
CA MET A 31 14.22 -1.17 0.51
C MET A 31 14.41 -2.10 1.70
N ASP A 32 15.17 -1.63 2.68
CA ASP A 32 15.50 -2.35 3.92
C ASP A 32 14.30 -2.63 4.84
N ARG A 33 13.17 -1.94 4.60
CA ARG A 33 11.91 -2.09 5.36
C ARG A 33 10.72 -1.59 4.58
N PRO A 34 9.51 -2.16 4.83
CA PRO A 34 8.27 -1.69 4.20
C PRO A 34 7.84 -0.31 4.71
N GLY A 35 7.01 0.36 3.94
CA GLY A 35 6.32 1.58 4.36
C GLY A 35 7.21 2.82 4.54
N ARG A 36 8.43 2.86 4.00
CA ARG A 36 9.39 3.99 4.20
C ARG A 36 8.77 5.35 3.90
N LYS A 37 7.96 5.48 2.85
CA LYS A 37 7.30 6.74 2.53
C LYS A 37 6.22 7.11 3.54
N LEU A 38 5.48 6.14 4.08
CA LEU A 38 4.51 6.39 5.15
C LEU A 38 5.17 7.02 6.38
N LEU A 39 6.37 6.56 6.74
CA LEU A 39 7.11 7.03 7.92
C LEU A 39 7.41 8.54 7.89
N ILE A 40 7.49 9.16 6.71
CA ILE A 40 7.80 10.59 6.58
C ILE A 40 6.55 11.44 6.31
N THR A 41 5.41 10.82 6.02
CA THR A 41 4.16 11.55 5.76
C THR A 41 3.65 12.26 7.02
N GLY A 42 2.90 13.35 6.84
CA GLY A 42 2.36 14.12 7.97
C GLY A 42 3.44 14.59 8.97
N LYS A 43 4.66 14.85 8.49
CA LYS A 43 5.82 15.21 9.34
C LYS A 43 6.18 14.12 10.35
N GLY A 44 6.13 12.86 9.93
CA GLY A 44 6.42 11.69 10.77
C GLY A 44 5.24 11.16 11.58
N ARG A 45 4.05 11.77 11.43
CA ARG A 45 2.83 11.33 12.13
C ARG A 45 1.92 10.43 11.30
N CYS A 46 2.07 10.43 9.97
CA CYS A 46 1.20 9.79 8.98
C CYS A 46 -0.23 10.34 8.99
N ASN A 47 -0.53 11.26 8.06
CA ASN A 47 -1.93 11.58 7.74
C ASN A 47 -2.54 10.39 7.00
N VAL A 48 -3.37 9.61 7.72
CA VAL A 48 -3.90 8.32 7.24
C VAL A 48 -4.95 8.52 6.17
N THR A 49 -5.93 9.38 6.47
CA THR A 49 -7.06 9.71 5.60
C THR A 49 -7.64 11.08 5.98
N ASN A 50 -8.76 11.43 5.40
CA ASN A 50 -9.58 12.56 5.77
C ASN A 50 -10.95 12.06 6.28
N CYS A 51 -11.45 12.58 7.39
CA CYS A 51 -12.74 12.19 7.96
C CYS A 51 -13.88 12.92 7.23
N CYS A 52 -14.17 12.51 6.00
CA CYS A 52 -15.20 13.12 5.16
C CYS A 52 -15.98 12.08 4.38
N THR A 53 -17.15 12.46 3.89
CA THR A 53 -17.96 11.63 2.99
C THR A 53 -17.33 11.58 1.60
N ILE A 54 -17.81 10.65 0.75
CA ILE A 54 -17.36 10.56 -0.65
C ILE A 54 -17.72 11.86 -1.40
N GLU A 55 -18.89 12.43 -1.13
CA GLU A 55 -19.37 13.66 -1.73
C GLU A 55 -18.48 14.87 -1.41
N GLU A 56 -17.95 14.92 -0.19
CA GLU A 56 -17.00 15.96 0.25
C GLU A 56 -15.57 15.69 -0.26
N PHE A 57 -15.21 14.43 -0.46
CA PHE A 57 -13.90 14.03 -0.96
C PHE A 57 -13.71 14.35 -2.44
N MET A 58 -14.71 14.00 -3.27
CA MET A 58 -14.61 14.03 -4.73
C MET A 58 -14.25 15.40 -5.32
N PRO A 59 -14.80 16.55 -4.83
CA PRO A 59 -14.43 17.87 -5.34
C PRO A 59 -12.96 18.27 -5.10
N ASN A 60 -12.28 17.59 -4.17
CA ASN A 60 -10.87 17.84 -3.84
C ASN A 60 -9.90 17.03 -4.71
N VAL A 61 -10.41 16.16 -5.59
CA VAL A 61 -9.59 15.40 -6.54
C VAL A 61 -9.31 16.28 -7.77
N LEU A 62 -8.05 16.64 -7.96
CA LEU A 62 -7.64 17.62 -8.99
C LEU A 62 -7.86 17.14 -10.42
N SER A 63 -7.84 15.84 -10.67
CA SER A 63 -7.92 15.27 -12.02
C SER A 63 -8.64 13.92 -11.99
N ASN A 64 -9.54 13.71 -12.96
CA ASN A 64 -10.28 12.46 -13.16
C ASN A 64 -10.95 11.89 -11.89
N PRO A 65 -11.72 12.68 -11.11
CA PRO A 65 -12.33 12.20 -9.86
C PRO A 65 -13.18 10.94 -10.06
N ARG A 66 -13.87 10.80 -11.20
CA ARG A 66 -14.70 9.63 -11.51
C ARG A 66 -13.94 8.31 -11.48
N PHE A 67 -12.63 8.33 -11.76
CA PHE A 67 -11.78 7.14 -11.69
C PHE A 67 -11.71 6.56 -10.26
N LEU A 68 -11.80 7.41 -9.23
CA LEU A 68 -11.72 6.98 -7.83
C LEU A 68 -13.05 6.53 -7.25
N TYR A 69 -14.17 6.75 -7.94
CA TYR A 69 -15.50 6.50 -7.39
C TYR A 69 -15.68 5.04 -6.94
N SER A 70 -15.28 4.09 -7.78
CA SER A 70 -15.36 2.66 -7.45
C SER A 70 -14.48 2.28 -6.26
N CYS A 71 -13.27 2.82 -6.19
CA CYS A 71 -12.34 2.56 -5.08
C CYS A 71 -12.87 3.11 -3.76
N LEU A 72 -13.41 4.34 -3.76
CA LEU A 72 -13.96 4.99 -2.58
C LEU A 72 -15.25 4.33 -2.08
N ASN A 73 -16.04 3.74 -2.99
CA ASN A 73 -17.20 2.94 -2.60
C ASN A 73 -16.81 1.56 -2.04
N ALA A 74 -15.66 1.03 -2.43
CA ALA A 74 -15.13 -0.23 -1.93
C ALA A 74 -14.37 -0.10 -0.61
N LEU A 75 -13.79 1.07 -0.35
CA LEU A 75 -13.06 1.40 0.89
C LEU A 75 -13.09 2.92 1.08
N ASN A 76 -14.09 3.42 1.78
CA ASN A 76 -14.26 4.84 2.06
C ASN A 76 -13.37 5.32 3.23
N PRO A 77 -13.26 6.64 3.46
CA PRO A 77 -12.41 7.16 4.53
C PRO A 77 -12.75 6.64 5.94
N TYR A 78 -14.02 6.42 6.25
CA TYR A 78 -14.44 5.88 7.55
C TYR A 78 -14.06 4.40 7.70
N GLU A 79 -14.16 3.62 6.63
CA GLU A 79 -13.71 2.22 6.62
C GLU A 79 -12.19 2.12 6.76
N VAL A 80 -11.42 3.06 6.20
CA VAL A 80 -9.99 3.16 6.44
C VAL A 80 -9.70 3.42 7.92
N MET A 81 -10.46 4.31 8.57
CA MET A 81 -10.33 4.55 10.00
C MET A 81 -10.63 3.28 10.81
N GLY A 82 -11.77 2.65 10.55
CA GLY A 82 -12.17 1.40 11.21
C GLY A 82 -11.13 0.30 11.05
N PHE A 83 -10.55 0.15 9.86
CA PHE A 83 -9.47 -0.82 9.61
C PHE A 83 -8.27 -0.62 10.56
N PHE A 84 -7.79 0.60 10.75
CA PHE A 84 -6.65 0.85 11.65
C PHE A 84 -7.04 0.69 13.12
N GLU A 85 -8.25 1.07 13.52
CA GLU A 85 -8.77 0.86 14.87
C GLU A 85 -8.89 -0.64 15.19
N GLU A 86 -9.39 -1.45 14.25
CA GLU A 86 -9.40 -2.92 14.36
C GLU A 86 -7.99 -3.52 14.43
N CYS A 87 -7.01 -2.89 13.81
CA CYS A 87 -5.59 -3.24 13.94
C CYS A 87 -4.96 -2.76 15.26
N GLY A 88 -5.73 -2.15 16.16
CA GLY A 88 -5.27 -1.69 17.45
C GLY A 88 -4.57 -0.33 17.44
N VAL A 89 -4.76 0.48 16.39
CA VAL A 89 -4.21 1.83 16.30
C VAL A 89 -5.32 2.87 16.50
N PRO A 90 -5.46 3.47 17.69
CA PRO A 90 -6.44 4.53 17.92
C PRO A 90 -6.12 5.75 17.05
N LEU A 91 -7.17 6.32 16.45
CA LEU A 91 -7.07 7.47 15.57
C LEU A 91 -7.70 8.72 16.19
N LYS A 92 -7.27 9.90 15.75
CA LYS A 92 -7.83 11.20 16.08
C LYS A 92 -8.03 12.03 14.84
N VAL A 93 -9.09 12.86 14.85
CA VAL A 93 -9.37 13.85 13.80
C VAL A 93 -8.83 15.19 14.25
N GLU A 94 -8.09 15.86 13.39
CA GLU A 94 -7.55 17.20 13.61
C GLU A 94 -8.17 18.20 12.62
N ARG A 95 -7.84 19.48 12.79
CA ARG A 95 -8.31 20.58 11.92
C ARG A 95 -8.21 20.21 10.43
N GLY A 96 -9.28 20.43 9.69
CA GLY A 96 -9.40 20.09 8.26
C GLY A 96 -9.66 18.61 8.04
N GLU A 97 -10.34 17.98 9.00
CA GLU A 97 -10.76 16.56 8.96
C GLU A 97 -9.61 15.58 8.72
N ARG A 98 -8.37 15.99 9.01
CA ARG A 98 -7.19 15.14 8.84
C ARG A 98 -7.10 14.11 9.96
N VAL A 99 -6.88 12.86 9.59
CA VAL A 99 -6.84 11.73 10.50
C VAL A 99 -5.40 11.30 10.78
N PHE A 100 -5.05 11.23 12.07
CA PHE A 100 -3.73 10.81 12.54
C PHE A 100 -3.84 9.73 13.62
N PRO A 101 -2.81 8.89 13.84
CA PRO A 101 -2.77 8.06 15.03
C PRO A 101 -2.68 8.95 16.29
N VAL A 102 -3.36 8.52 17.37
CA VAL A 102 -3.32 9.23 18.67
C VAL A 102 -1.90 9.36 19.18
N SER A 103 -1.04 8.40 18.92
CA SER A 103 0.37 8.37 19.30
C SER A 103 1.24 9.42 18.57
N ASP A 104 0.73 10.03 17.49
CA ASP A 104 1.50 10.89 16.57
C ASP A 104 2.74 10.19 15.95
N ARG A 105 2.71 8.87 15.82
CA ARG A 105 3.82 8.05 15.32
C ARG A 105 3.41 7.31 14.06
N SER A 106 3.95 7.70 12.92
CA SER A 106 3.75 7.00 11.65
C SER A 106 4.18 5.52 11.67
N ALA A 107 5.11 5.18 12.56
CA ALA A 107 5.56 3.81 12.74
C ALA A 107 4.43 2.86 13.17
N ASP A 108 3.48 3.33 13.96
CA ASP A 108 2.37 2.50 14.44
C ASP A 108 1.42 2.13 13.28
N ILE A 109 1.23 3.05 12.32
CA ILE A 109 0.47 2.78 11.07
C ILE A 109 1.18 1.74 10.21
N VAL A 110 2.49 1.90 10.02
CA VAL A 110 3.28 0.93 9.22
C VAL A 110 3.28 -0.44 9.90
N GLN A 111 3.48 -0.47 11.22
CA GLN A 111 3.51 -1.72 11.98
C GLN A 111 2.16 -2.45 11.90
N ALA A 112 1.04 -1.73 12.03
CA ALA A 112 -0.29 -2.30 11.90
C ALA A 112 -0.51 -2.99 10.54
N LEU A 113 -0.10 -2.33 9.44
CA LEU A 113 -0.19 -2.91 8.09
C LEU A 113 0.68 -4.17 7.95
N VAL A 114 1.92 -4.11 8.43
CA VAL A 114 2.87 -5.23 8.35
C VAL A 114 2.40 -6.42 9.19
N ASP A 115 1.94 -6.17 10.41
CA ASP A 115 1.46 -7.23 11.30
C ASP A 115 0.17 -7.86 10.78
N LYS A 116 -0.74 -7.07 10.22
CA LYS A 116 -1.95 -7.59 9.57
C LYS A 116 -1.61 -8.48 8.38
N ALA A 117 -0.69 -8.05 7.51
CA ALA A 117 -0.22 -8.86 6.39
C ALA A 117 0.44 -10.16 6.87
N ARG A 118 1.25 -10.09 7.93
CA ARG A 118 1.89 -11.28 8.54
C ARG A 118 0.86 -12.24 9.15
N GLN A 119 -0.13 -11.74 9.89
CA GLN A 119 -1.22 -12.53 10.45
C GLN A 119 -1.99 -13.30 9.36
N LEU A 120 -2.12 -12.70 8.18
CA LEU A 120 -2.74 -13.32 7.01
C LEU A 120 -1.77 -14.18 6.19
N SER A 121 -0.59 -14.48 6.73
CA SER A 121 0.44 -15.33 6.10
C SER A 121 1.00 -14.78 4.78
N CYS A 122 0.94 -13.46 4.56
CA CYS A 122 1.63 -12.85 3.44
C CYS A 122 3.15 -12.98 3.60
N ARG A 123 3.82 -13.43 2.55
CA ARG A 123 5.27 -13.59 2.53
C ARG A 123 5.94 -12.30 2.08
N LEU A 124 6.74 -11.68 2.94
CA LEU A 124 7.57 -10.52 2.58
C LEU A 124 8.96 -10.99 2.16
N ILE A 125 9.40 -10.56 0.97
CA ILE A 125 10.73 -10.82 0.42
C ILE A 125 11.41 -9.48 0.13
N TYR A 126 12.71 -9.40 0.39
CA TYR A 126 13.51 -8.25 0.03
C TYR A 126 14.26 -8.51 -1.27
N GLY A 127 14.15 -7.59 -2.22
CA GLY A 127 14.78 -7.69 -3.53
C GLY A 127 14.28 -6.59 -4.46
N CYS A 128 15.04 -6.29 -5.47
CA CYS A 128 14.69 -5.27 -6.47
C CYS A 128 14.16 -5.97 -7.73
N ALA A 129 12.92 -5.65 -8.10
CA ALA A 129 12.37 -6.07 -9.38
C ALA A 129 13.15 -5.42 -10.52
N ASP A 130 13.45 -6.17 -11.56
CA ASP A 130 14.13 -5.73 -12.76
C ASP A 130 13.14 -5.64 -13.93
N ALA A 131 12.45 -6.72 -14.25
CA ALA A 131 11.49 -6.76 -15.34
C ALA A 131 10.33 -7.71 -15.06
N LEU A 132 9.19 -7.46 -15.71
CA LEU A 132 8.09 -8.42 -15.73
C LEU A 132 8.46 -9.60 -16.64
N LEU A 133 8.15 -10.81 -16.20
CA LEU A 133 8.22 -12.01 -17.01
C LEU A 133 6.94 -12.10 -17.83
N ILE A 134 7.06 -11.87 -19.13
CA ILE A 134 5.94 -11.86 -20.06
C ILE A 134 5.89 -13.21 -20.77
N GLY A 135 4.83 -13.97 -20.58
CA GLY A 135 4.52 -15.16 -21.37
C GLY A 135 3.77 -14.80 -22.65
N GLU A 136 3.24 -15.80 -23.33
CA GLU A 136 2.55 -15.58 -24.62
C GLU A 136 1.27 -14.76 -24.47
N GLU A 137 0.51 -14.96 -23.41
CA GLU A 137 -0.80 -14.31 -23.22
C GLU A 137 -0.93 -13.51 -21.90
N ARG A 138 0.06 -13.59 -21.01
CA ARG A 138 -0.04 -12.98 -19.68
C ARG A 138 1.32 -12.69 -19.05
N VAL A 139 1.30 -11.88 -18.01
CA VAL A 139 2.42 -11.75 -17.09
C VAL A 139 2.49 -13.01 -16.23
N GLU A 140 3.68 -13.61 -16.13
CA GLU A 140 3.92 -14.86 -15.38
C GLU A 140 4.70 -14.64 -14.09
N GLY A 141 5.22 -13.44 -13.87
CA GLY A 141 6.01 -13.13 -12.70
C GLY A 141 6.94 -11.93 -12.89
N VAL A 142 8.03 -11.93 -12.15
CA VAL A 142 9.05 -10.88 -12.19
C VAL A 142 10.46 -11.46 -12.09
N SER A 143 11.42 -10.89 -12.82
CA SER A 143 12.85 -11.11 -12.58
C SER A 143 13.38 -10.08 -11.58
N LEU A 144 14.33 -10.48 -10.76
CA LEU A 144 15.04 -9.61 -9.82
C LEU A 144 16.41 -9.24 -10.38
N THR A 145 16.97 -8.15 -9.88
CA THR A 145 18.30 -7.67 -10.27
C THR A 145 19.43 -8.62 -9.94
N ASP A 146 19.22 -9.58 -9.02
CA ASP A 146 20.16 -10.66 -8.70
C ASP A 146 20.02 -11.91 -9.58
N GLY A 147 19.13 -11.87 -10.57
CA GLY A 147 18.86 -12.95 -11.51
C GLY A 147 17.81 -13.97 -11.04
N GLN A 148 17.31 -13.87 -9.82
CA GLN A 148 16.20 -14.71 -9.37
C GLN A 148 14.92 -14.41 -10.16
N LYS A 149 14.04 -15.40 -10.27
CA LYS A 149 12.72 -15.26 -10.89
C LYS A 149 11.64 -15.67 -9.90
N LEU A 150 10.62 -14.84 -9.76
CA LEU A 150 9.45 -15.12 -8.95
C LEU A 150 8.24 -15.25 -9.89
N TYR A 151 7.60 -16.41 -9.85
CA TYR A 151 6.42 -16.68 -10.67
C TYR A 151 5.15 -16.52 -9.87
N ALA A 152 4.08 -16.03 -10.52
CA ALA A 152 2.76 -15.88 -9.92
C ALA A 152 1.68 -15.85 -11.01
N HIS A 153 0.44 -16.20 -10.63
CA HIS A 153 -0.72 -16.08 -11.54
C HIS A 153 -1.15 -14.63 -11.77
N SER A 154 -0.88 -13.77 -10.80
CA SER A 154 -1.20 -12.34 -10.88
C SER A 154 -0.06 -11.51 -10.34
N VAL A 155 0.22 -10.37 -10.99
CA VAL A 155 1.24 -9.41 -10.54
C VAL A 155 0.58 -8.05 -10.34
N ILE A 156 0.78 -7.45 -9.16
CA ILE A 156 0.35 -6.08 -8.84
C ILE A 156 1.59 -5.20 -8.75
N VAL A 157 1.67 -4.17 -9.59
CA VAL A 157 2.73 -3.16 -9.54
C VAL A 157 2.30 -2.04 -8.59
N ALA A 158 2.92 -1.96 -7.42
CA ALA A 158 2.65 -0.98 -6.37
C ALA A 158 3.91 -0.19 -5.97
N THR A 159 4.78 0.09 -6.94
CA THR A 159 6.11 0.68 -6.75
C THR A 159 6.09 2.16 -6.35
N GLY A 160 4.92 2.79 -6.34
CA GLY A 160 4.76 4.21 -6.03
C GLY A 160 5.11 5.13 -7.20
N GLY A 161 5.13 6.43 -6.93
CA GLY A 161 5.45 7.46 -7.92
C GLY A 161 6.91 7.94 -7.84
N LYS A 162 7.16 9.18 -8.32
CA LYS A 162 8.49 9.81 -8.38
C LYS A 162 8.79 10.78 -7.23
N SER A 163 7.89 10.91 -6.25
CA SER A 163 8.10 11.81 -5.11
C SER A 163 8.90 11.13 -3.99
N TYR A 164 9.85 11.84 -3.41
CA TYR A 164 10.73 11.35 -2.33
C TYR A 164 11.54 10.09 -2.71
N PRO A 165 12.47 10.17 -3.69
CA PRO A 165 13.24 9.01 -4.17
C PRO A 165 13.99 8.25 -3.07
N ALA A 166 14.47 8.95 -2.03
CA ALA A 166 15.16 8.35 -0.88
C ALA A 166 14.29 7.34 -0.10
N THR A 167 12.97 7.35 -0.29
CA THR A 167 12.05 6.38 0.31
C THR A 167 11.73 5.19 -0.60
N GLY A 168 12.37 5.10 -1.76
CA GLY A 168 12.11 4.08 -2.77
C GLY A 168 11.09 4.47 -3.85
N SER A 169 10.49 5.68 -3.79
CA SER A 169 9.57 6.18 -4.83
C SER A 169 10.34 6.78 -6.00
N THR A 170 10.99 5.94 -6.78
CA THR A 170 11.89 6.31 -7.91
C THR A 170 11.19 6.29 -9.26
N GLY A 171 9.95 5.83 -9.32
CA GLY A 171 9.16 5.78 -10.54
C GLY A 171 9.38 4.52 -11.36
N ASP A 172 9.76 3.42 -10.74
CA ASP A 172 10.09 2.16 -11.42
C ASP A 172 8.89 1.50 -12.13
N GLY A 173 7.69 1.98 -11.89
CA GLY A 173 6.48 1.49 -12.55
C GLY A 173 6.08 2.26 -13.81
N TYR A 174 6.92 3.23 -14.27
CA TYR A 174 6.65 4.04 -15.47
C TYR A 174 7.48 3.60 -16.66
#